data_867ab6f25d8f4ef74d8b8023fbdb2719
#
_entry.id   867ab6f25d8f4ef74d8b8023fbdb2719
#
_cell.length_a   1.000
_cell.length_b   1.000
_cell.length_c   1.000
_cell.angle_alpha   90.00
_cell.angle_beta   90.00
_cell.angle_gamma   90.00
#
_symmetry.space_group_name_H-M   'P 1'
#
loop_
_entity.id
_entity.type
_entity.pdbx_description
1 polymer ?
#
loop_
_entity_poly.entity_id
_entity_poly.type
_entity_poly.pdbx_seq_one_letter_code
_entity_poly.pdbx_strand_id
1 'polypeptide(L)'
;LGINTVDSFDIHTQITSLRRSLDESAKAGKAVSVISAGWDPGSDSVVRAMLQAIAPKGITYTNFGPGMSMGHTVAVKAVEGVKAALSMTIPTGTGIHRRMVYIEVKEGYEFSKVAAAIKADPYFVNDETHVIEVPCVDELLDMGHGVNLTRKGVSGKPRTSCSSSTCISTIRR
;
A
#
# COMPACT_ATOMS: atom_id res chain seq x y z
N LEU A 1 -23.05 -17.20 -9.48
CA LEU A 1 -23.13 -17.86 -8.17
C LEU A 1 -23.95 -17.05 -7.14
N GLY A 2 -24.29 -15.78 -7.40
CA GLY A 2 -25.07 -14.96 -6.47
C GLY A 2 -24.35 -14.64 -5.14
N ILE A 3 -23.03 -14.55 -5.14
CA ILE A 3 -22.22 -14.29 -3.97
C ILE A 3 -21.80 -12.82 -3.95
N ASN A 4 -22.04 -12.12 -2.85
CA ASN A 4 -21.54 -10.78 -2.64
C ASN A 4 -20.04 -10.83 -2.35
N THR A 5 -19.28 -9.90 -2.94
CA THR A 5 -17.83 -9.84 -2.78
C THR A 5 -17.36 -8.46 -2.35
N VAL A 6 -16.26 -8.43 -1.60
CA VAL A 6 -15.50 -7.22 -1.28
C VAL A 6 -14.04 -7.53 -1.51
N ASP A 7 -13.34 -6.69 -2.24
CA ASP A 7 -11.90 -6.83 -2.48
C ASP A 7 -11.14 -5.52 -2.26
N SER A 8 -9.83 -5.63 -2.16
CA SER A 8 -8.88 -4.52 -2.00
C SER A 8 -8.00 -4.33 -3.23
N PHE A 9 -8.50 -4.63 -4.42
CA PHE A 9 -7.74 -4.49 -5.67
C PHE A 9 -7.19 -3.06 -5.83
N ASP A 10 -5.89 -2.93 -6.06
CA ASP A 10 -5.13 -1.67 -6.00
C ASP A 10 -4.38 -1.31 -7.30
N ILE A 11 -4.55 -2.06 -8.38
CA ILE A 11 -3.94 -1.72 -9.67
C ILE A 11 -4.77 -0.63 -10.35
N HIS A 12 -4.46 0.63 -10.05
CA HIS A 12 -5.22 1.82 -10.46
C HIS A 12 -5.58 1.84 -11.95
N THR A 13 -4.65 1.46 -12.82
CA THR A 13 -4.87 1.44 -14.28
C THR A 13 -5.91 0.41 -14.73
N GLN A 14 -6.19 -0.60 -13.91
CA GLN A 14 -7.09 -1.71 -14.24
C GLN A 14 -8.44 -1.62 -13.53
N ILE A 15 -8.64 -0.70 -12.59
CA ILE A 15 -9.87 -0.59 -11.80
C ILE A 15 -11.12 -0.43 -12.70
N THR A 16 -11.01 0.41 -13.74
CA THR A 16 -12.15 0.66 -14.64
C THR A 16 -12.57 -0.58 -15.44
N SER A 17 -11.59 -1.37 -15.92
CA SER A 17 -11.87 -2.60 -16.65
C SER A 17 -12.41 -3.70 -15.72
N LEU A 18 -11.84 -3.83 -14.56
CA LEU A 18 -12.31 -4.76 -13.52
C LEU A 18 -13.75 -4.44 -13.11
N ARG A 19 -14.06 -3.15 -12.85
CA ARG A 19 -15.42 -2.72 -12.53
C ARG A 19 -16.44 -3.14 -13.58
N ARG A 20 -16.14 -2.95 -14.86
CA ARG A 20 -17.07 -3.32 -15.95
C ARG A 20 -17.31 -4.82 -15.98
N SER A 21 -16.26 -5.61 -15.91
CA SER A 21 -16.35 -7.08 -15.91
C SER A 21 -17.16 -7.62 -14.72
N LEU A 22 -16.91 -7.07 -13.53
CA LEU A 22 -17.61 -7.49 -12.31
C LEU A 22 -19.05 -7.00 -12.28
N ASP A 23 -19.38 -5.84 -12.84
CA ASP A 23 -20.74 -5.32 -12.92
C ASP A 23 -21.64 -6.26 -13.72
N GLU A 24 -21.16 -6.77 -14.85
CA GLU A 24 -21.89 -7.75 -15.67
C GLU A 24 -22.13 -9.05 -14.89
N SER A 25 -21.10 -9.56 -14.24
CA SER A 25 -21.16 -10.80 -13.45
C SER A 25 -22.07 -10.65 -12.22
N ALA A 26 -21.99 -9.52 -11.52
CA ALA A 26 -22.82 -9.22 -10.36
C ALA A 26 -24.30 -9.10 -10.73
N LYS A 27 -24.62 -8.41 -11.82
CA LYS A 27 -25.99 -8.30 -12.35
C LYS A 27 -26.54 -9.67 -12.74
N ALA A 28 -25.77 -10.47 -13.45
CA ALA A 28 -26.19 -11.84 -13.82
C ALA A 28 -26.42 -12.72 -12.60
N GLY A 29 -25.59 -12.57 -11.57
CA GLY A 29 -25.69 -13.33 -10.30
C GLY A 29 -26.69 -12.73 -9.30
N LYS A 30 -27.30 -11.58 -9.57
CA LYS A 30 -28.11 -10.81 -8.61
C LYS A 30 -27.36 -10.55 -7.30
N ALA A 31 -26.08 -10.18 -7.40
CA ALA A 31 -25.16 -9.97 -6.30
C ALA A 31 -24.56 -8.56 -6.34
N VAL A 32 -23.88 -8.18 -5.27
CA VAL A 32 -23.14 -6.92 -5.15
C VAL A 32 -21.64 -7.23 -5.09
N SER A 33 -20.85 -6.49 -5.88
CA SER A 33 -19.41 -6.54 -5.80
C SER A 33 -18.88 -5.15 -5.42
N VAL A 34 -18.18 -5.07 -4.28
CA VAL A 34 -17.46 -3.87 -3.82
C VAL A 34 -15.99 -4.08 -4.14
N ILE A 35 -15.45 -3.23 -5.00
CA ILE A 35 -14.03 -3.31 -5.42
C ILE A 35 -13.22 -2.17 -4.84
N SER A 36 -11.92 -2.38 -4.74
CA SER A 36 -10.96 -1.35 -4.30
C SER A 36 -11.29 -0.77 -2.93
N ALA A 37 -11.77 -1.62 -2.02
CA ALA A 37 -12.13 -1.26 -0.65
C ALA A 37 -10.96 -1.42 0.33
N GLY A 38 -9.74 -1.15 -0.14
CA GLY A 38 -8.52 -1.18 0.65
C GLY A 38 -8.16 0.18 1.26
N TRP A 39 -6.88 0.51 1.19
CA TRP A 39 -6.34 1.79 1.64
C TRP A 39 -6.31 2.81 0.50
N ASP A 40 -5.56 2.56 -0.55
CA ASP A 40 -5.44 3.39 -1.76
C ASP A 40 -5.46 2.50 -3.02
N PRO A 41 -6.58 2.44 -3.72
CA PRO A 41 -7.85 3.12 -3.46
C PRO A 41 -8.65 2.52 -2.30
N GLY A 42 -9.43 3.37 -1.65
CA GLY A 42 -10.28 2.98 -0.53
C GLY A 42 -10.39 4.09 0.51
N SER A 43 -9.98 3.83 1.76
CA SER A 43 -10.09 4.78 2.88
C SER A 43 -9.28 6.06 2.67
N ASP A 44 -8.12 6.02 2.01
CA ASP A 44 -7.35 7.21 1.62
C ASP A 44 -8.19 8.14 0.72
N SER A 45 -8.87 7.56 -0.27
CA SER A 45 -9.73 8.31 -1.19
C SER A 45 -10.88 9.01 -0.45
N VAL A 46 -11.47 8.35 0.56
CA VAL A 46 -12.52 8.94 1.40
C VAL A 46 -11.98 10.12 2.20
N VAL A 47 -10.82 9.94 2.87
CA VAL A 47 -10.17 11.01 3.65
C VAL A 47 -9.82 12.21 2.76
N ARG A 48 -9.29 11.98 1.55
CA ARG A 48 -9.01 13.03 0.57
C ARG A 48 -10.28 13.80 0.18
N ALA A 49 -11.37 13.10 -0.10
CA ALA A 49 -12.64 13.73 -0.44
C ALA A 49 -13.17 14.60 0.72
N MET A 50 -13.08 14.12 1.96
CA MET A 50 -13.45 14.89 3.15
C MET A 50 -12.59 16.15 3.30
N LEU A 51 -11.27 16.02 3.18
CA LEU A 51 -10.36 17.16 3.25
C LEU A 51 -10.63 18.17 2.13
N GLN A 52 -11.00 17.70 0.94
CA GLN A 52 -11.37 18.55 -0.19
C GLN A 52 -12.69 19.29 0.05
N ALA A 53 -13.65 18.66 0.70
CA ALA A 53 -14.91 19.31 1.09
C ALA A 53 -14.67 20.42 2.14
N ILE A 54 -13.75 20.19 3.09
CA ILE A 54 -13.40 21.17 4.12
C ILE A 54 -12.65 22.38 3.52
N ALA A 55 -11.72 22.14 2.60
CA ALA A 55 -10.92 23.17 1.96
C ALA A 55 -10.92 22.99 0.43
N PRO A 56 -12.00 23.40 -0.28
CA PRO A 56 -12.16 23.12 -1.71
C PRO A 56 -11.04 23.70 -2.58
N LYS A 57 -10.56 24.89 -2.23
CA LYS A 57 -9.45 25.58 -2.90
C LYS A 57 -8.16 25.26 -2.14
N GLY A 58 -7.60 24.09 -2.35
CA GLY A 58 -6.38 23.71 -1.63
C GLY A 58 -5.60 22.62 -2.34
N ILE A 59 -4.40 22.36 -1.80
CA ILE A 59 -3.51 21.31 -2.26
C ILE A 59 -3.39 20.25 -1.17
N THR A 60 -3.51 18.99 -1.55
CA THR A 60 -3.29 17.86 -0.64
C THR A 60 -1.87 17.32 -0.80
N TYR A 61 -1.17 17.23 0.30
CA TYR A 61 0.14 16.60 0.40
C TYR A 61 -0.04 15.25 1.09
N THR A 62 0.56 14.22 0.52
CA THR A 62 0.62 12.90 1.14
C THR A 62 2.07 12.60 1.47
N ASN A 63 2.33 12.25 2.71
CA ASN A 63 3.64 11.85 3.17
C ASN A 63 3.55 10.44 3.72
N PHE A 64 4.13 9.50 2.98
CA PHE A 64 4.22 8.10 3.40
C PHE A 64 5.44 7.94 4.30
N GLY A 65 5.21 7.53 5.54
CA GLY A 65 6.28 7.08 6.43
C GLY A 65 6.81 5.71 6.00
N PRO A 66 7.92 5.26 6.63
CA PRO A 66 8.34 3.87 6.51
C PRO A 66 7.20 2.94 6.90
N GLY A 67 6.99 1.87 6.12
CA GLY A 67 5.91 0.96 6.43
C GLY A 67 5.93 -0.32 5.61
N MET A 68 5.20 -1.31 6.10
CA MET A 68 5.06 -2.62 5.46
C MET A 68 4.36 -2.50 4.11
N SER A 69 4.96 -3.09 3.09
CA SER A 69 4.36 -3.23 1.77
C SER A 69 3.78 -4.62 1.58
N MET A 70 2.46 -4.71 1.47
CA MET A 70 1.77 -5.99 1.33
C MET A 70 2.12 -6.71 0.02
N GLY A 71 2.02 -6.01 -1.13
CA GLY A 71 2.31 -6.60 -2.44
C GLY A 71 3.75 -7.11 -2.53
N HIS A 72 4.72 -6.30 -2.09
CA HIS A 72 6.12 -6.71 -2.08
C HIS A 72 6.38 -7.87 -1.09
N THR A 73 5.71 -7.88 0.07
CA THR A 73 5.82 -8.98 1.03
C THR A 73 5.31 -10.29 0.42
N VAL A 74 4.19 -10.25 -0.31
CA VAL A 74 3.66 -11.43 -1.02
C VAL A 74 4.63 -11.90 -2.10
N ALA A 75 5.19 -10.99 -2.89
CA ALA A 75 6.18 -11.32 -3.91
C ALA A 75 7.41 -12.01 -3.31
N VAL A 76 7.96 -11.50 -2.21
CA VAL A 76 9.09 -12.14 -1.51
C VAL A 76 8.72 -13.54 -1.01
N LYS A 77 7.53 -13.71 -0.43
CA LYS A 77 7.07 -15.03 0.06
C LYS A 77 6.94 -16.07 -1.06
N ALA A 78 6.77 -15.63 -2.30
CA ALA A 78 6.69 -16.53 -3.46
C ALA A 78 8.08 -16.99 -3.95
N VAL A 79 9.16 -16.36 -3.51
CA VAL A 79 10.53 -16.75 -3.89
C VAL A 79 10.89 -18.07 -3.22
N GLU A 80 11.44 -18.99 -4.01
CA GLU A 80 11.89 -20.28 -3.52
C GLU A 80 12.94 -20.14 -2.42
N GLY A 81 12.82 -20.91 -1.34
CA GLY A 81 13.72 -20.83 -0.18
C GLY A 81 13.30 -19.83 0.89
N VAL A 82 12.31 -18.98 0.64
CA VAL A 82 11.76 -18.08 1.67
C VAL A 82 10.74 -18.83 2.53
N LYS A 83 10.96 -18.85 3.85
CA LYS A 83 10.03 -19.42 4.84
C LYS A 83 8.99 -18.40 5.29
N ALA A 84 9.46 -17.20 5.67
CA ALA A 84 8.64 -16.07 6.04
C ALA A 84 9.30 -14.77 5.55
N ALA A 85 8.51 -13.74 5.31
CA ALA A 85 9.03 -12.48 4.81
C ALA A 85 8.20 -11.28 5.24
N LEU A 86 8.88 -10.14 5.35
CA LEU A 86 8.32 -8.81 5.50
C LEU A 86 9.11 -7.85 4.60
N SER A 87 8.43 -7.14 3.71
CA SER A 87 9.04 -6.05 2.93
C SER A 87 8.55 -4.71 3.44
N MET A 88 9.48 -3.83 3.77
CA MET A 88 9.21 -2.45 4.14
C MET A 88 9.60 -1.51 3.01
N THR A 89 8.74 -0.54 2.77
CA THR A 89 9.02 0.60 1.88
C THR A 89 9.47 1.78 2.71
N ILE A 90 10.63 2.33 2.36
CA ILE A 90 11.16 3.55 2.97
C ILE A 90 11.23 4.62 1.88
N PRO A 91 10.33 5.63 1.89
CA PRO A 91 10.39 6.73 0.94
C PRO A 91 11.68 7.55 1.17
N THR A 92 12.41 7.83 0.08
CA THR A 92 13.64 8.63 0.15
C THR A 92 13.43 10.10 -0.24
N GLY A 93 12.18 10.51 -0.50
CA GLY A 93 11.82 11.91 -0.78
C GLY A 93 11.93 12.32 -2.25
N THR A 94 12.46 11.48 -3.12
CA THR A 94 12.71 11.79 -4.55
C THR A 94 11.79 11.02 -5.50
N GLY A 95 10.74 10.38 -4.99
CA GLY A 95 9.94 9.43 -5.77
C GLY A 95 10.59 8.04 -5.90
N ILE A 96 11.80 7.89 -5.37
CA ILE A 96 12.51 6.60 -5.28
C ILE A 96 12.23 6.01 -3.90
N HIS A 97 12.12 4.70 -3.85
CA HIS A 97 11.91 3.96 -2.62
C HIS A 97 13.12 3.07 -2.32
N ARG A 98 13.43 2.96 -1.04
CA ARG A 98 14.32 1.91 -0.54
C ARG A 98 13.47 0.78 -0.01
N ARG A 99 13.83 -0.46 -0.34
CA ARG A 99 13.18 -1.66 0.16
C ARG A 99 14.06 -2.33 1.20
N MET A 100 13.52 -2.46 2.40
CA MET A 100 14.13 -3.27 3.45
C MET A 100 13.34 -4.57 3.54
N VAL A 101 13.95 -5.67 3.16
CA VAL A 101 13.30 -6.98 3.07
C VAL A 101 13.88 -7.89 4.14
N TYR A 102 13.07 -8.27 5.10
CA TYR A 102 13.43 -9.20 6.16
C TYR A 102 12.88 -10.58 5.83
N ILE A 103 13.71 -11.59 5.89
CA ILE A 103 13.32 -12.96 5.54
C ILE A 103 13.81 -13.97 6.56
N GLU A 104 13.00 -15.01 6.75
CA GLU A 104 13.45 -16.30 7.27
C GLU A 104 13.73 -17.21 6.10
N VAL A 105 14.90 -17.84 6.07
CA VAL A 105 15.27 -18.79 5.02
C VAL A 105 14.88 -20.21 5.44
N LYS A 106 14.37 -21.00 4.50
CA LYS A 106 14.09 -22.42 4.74
C LYS A 106 15.36 -23.20 4.93
N GLU A 107 15.30 -24.24 5.74
CA GLU A 107 16.40 -25.18 5.93
C GLU A 107 16.87 -25.77 4.59
N GLY A 108 18.17 -25.84 4.39
CA GLY A 108 18.79 -26.34 3.16
C GLY A 108 18.95 -25.29 2.05
N TYR A 109 18.49 -24.06 2.25
CA TYR A 109 18.71 -22.97 1.30
C TYR A 109 19.79 -22.01 1.76
N GLU A 110 20.52 -21.45 0.81
CA GLU A 110 21.59 -20.49 1.08
C GLU A 110 21.03 -19.05 0.97
N PHE A 111 21.16 -18.26 2.02
CA PHE A 111 20.69 -16.87 2.08
C PHE A 111 21.14 -16.03 0.88
N SER A 112 22.40 -16.13 0.48
CA SER A 112 22.96 -15.35 -0.63
C SER A 112 22.22 -15.60 -1.94
N LYS A 113 21.80 -16.82 -2.23
CA LYS A 113 21.04 -17.19 -3.42
C LYS A 113 19.63 -16.70 -3.36
N VAL A 114 18.97 -16.85 -2.21
CA VAL A 114 17.61 -16.33 -1.99
C VAL A 114 17.57 -14.82 -2.09
N ALA A 115 18.53 -14.13 -1.48
CA ALA A 115 18.65 -12.67 -1.55
C ALA A 115 18.89 -12.17 -2.99
N ALA A 116 19.71 -12.88 -3.76
CA ALA A 116 19.94 -12.55 -5.17
C ALA A 116 18.67 -12.73 -6.02
N ALA A 117 17.91 -13.81 -5.78
CA ALA A 117 16.64 -14.05 -6.47
C ALA A 117 15.60 -12.95 -6.14
N ILE A 118 15.49 -12.53 -4.87
CA ILE A 118 14.60 -11.42 -4.48
C ILE A 118 14.99 -10.13 -5.21
N LYS A 119 16.27 -9.77 -5.26
CA LYS A 119 16.73 -8.54 -5.92
C LYS A 119 16.54 -8.56 -7.45
N ALA A 120 16.48 -9.73 -8.05
CA ALA A 120 16.24 -9.91 -9.48
C ALA A 120 14.74 -9.91 -9.85
N ASP A 121 13.85 -10.00 -8.88
CA ASP A 121 12.41 -10.02 -9.10
C ASP A 121 11.92 -8.67 -9.66
N PRO A 122 10.97 -8.65 -10.61
CA PRO A 122 10.43 -7.42 -11.20
C PRO A 122 9.89 -6.39 -10.18
N TYR A 123 9.46 -6.82 -9.01
CA TYR A 123 9.02 -5.92 -7.93
C TYR A 123 10.15 -5.15 -7.26
N PHE A 124 11.40 -5.62 -7.40
CA PHE A 124 12.55 -5.09 -6.65
C PHE A 124 13.69 -4.56 -7.52
N VAL A 125 13.76 -4.99 -8.79
CA VAL A 125 14.90 -4.72 -9.68
C VAL A 125 15.18 -3.24 -9.92
N ASN A 126 14.16 -2.37 -9.78
CA ASN A 126 14.28 -0.93 -9.99
C ASN A 126 14.45 -0.14 -8.69
N ASP A 127 14.39 -0.79 -7.54
CA ASP A 127 14.49 -0.16 -6.23
C ASP A 127 15.82 -0.51 -5.54
N GLU A 128 16.32 0.39 -4.70
CA GLU A 128 17.41 0.08 -3.78
C GLU A 128 16.93 -0.95 -2.75
N THR A 129 17.30 -2.22 -2.95
CA THR A 129 16.80 -3.34 -2.15
C THR A 129 17.86 -3.93 -1.25
N HIS A 130 17.60 -3.91 0.04
CA HIS A 130 18.41 -4.56 1.08
C HIS A 130 17.65 -5.78 1.61
N VAL A 131 18.26 -6.94 1.53
CA VAL A 131 17.70 -8.19 2.07
C VAL A 131 18.47 -8.56 3.33
N ILE A 132 17.76 -8.84 4.41
CA ILE A 132 18.29 -9.14 5.75
C ILE A 132 17.67 -10.44 6.23
N GLU A 133 18.52 -11.38 6.62
CA GLU A 133 18.06 -12.60 7.28
C GLU A 133 17.76 -12.31 8.75
N VAL A 134 16.63 -12.81 9.22
CA VAL A 134 16.20 -12.68 10.62
C VAL A 134 15.76 -14.03 11.16
N PRO A 135 15.89 -14.25 12.46
CA PRO A 135 15.48 -15.52 13.08
C PRO A 135 13.96 -15.67 13.14
N CYS A 136 13.21 -14.55 13.23
CA CYS A 136 11.75 -14.55 13.31
C CYS A 136 11.20 -13.26 12.68
N VAL A 137 10.41 -13.42 11.62
CA VAL A 137 9.73 -12.29 10.96
C VAL A 137 8.53 -11.81 11.76
N ASP A 138 7.87 -12.68 12.51
CA ASP A 138 6.67 -12.33 13.28
C ASP A 138 6.95 -11.25 14.33
N GLU A 139 8.16 -11.19 14.87
CA GLU A 139 8.58 -10.14 15.81
C GLU A 139 8.61 -8.73 15.17
N LEU A 140 8.63 -8.66 13.84
CA LEU A 140 8.67 -7.42 13.08
C LEU A 140 7.30 -6.97 12.56
N LEU A 141 6.26 -7.79 12.69
CA LEU A 141 4.94 -7.54 12.09
C LEU A 141 4.18 -6.36 12.74
N ASP A 142 4.58 -5.92 13.93
CA ASP A 142 3.99 -4.76 14.61
C ASP A 142 4.45 -3.41 14.02
N MET A 143 5.34 -3.41 13.05
CA MET A 143 5.74 -2.22 12.31
C MET A 143 4.60 -1.77 11.39
N GLY A 144 3.79 -0.82 11.87
CA GLY A 144 2.64 -0.30 11.16
C GLY A 144 2.99 0.54 9.93
N HIS A 145 1.98 0.90 9.19
CA HIS A 145 2.07 1.83 8.06
C HIS A 145 1.60 3.21 8.51
N GLY A 146 2.45 4.21 8.41
CA GLY A 146 2.11 5.59 8.74
C GLY A 146 1.92 6.43 7.47
N VAL A 147 0.75 7.07 7.33
CA VAL A 147 0.51 8.03 6.24
C VAL A 147 0.04 9.35 6.86
N ASN A 148 0.69 10.43 6.46
CA ASN A 148 0.29 11.79 6.84
C ASN A 148 -0.34 12.47 5.62
N LEU A 149 -1.63 12.78 5.73
CA LEU A 149 -2.38 13.53 4.74
C LEU A 149 -2.58 14.94 5.26
N THR A 150 -2.01 15.92 4.58
CA THR A 150 -2.15 17.34 4.91
C THR A 150 -2.79 18.06 3.75
N ARG A 151 -3.92 18.73 4.00
CA ARG A 151 -4.50 19.64 3.02
C ARG A 151 -4.31 21.07 3.48
N LYS A 152 -3.63 21.85 2.66
CA LYS A 152 -3.48 23.29 2.81
C LYS A 152 -4.42 23.99 1.86
N GLY A 153 -5.31 24.82 2.39
CA GLY A 153 -6.27 25.54 1.59
C GLY A 153 -6.82 26.74 2.33
N VAL A 154 -7.58 27.56 1.62
CA VAL A 154 -8.23 28.74 2.17
C VAL A 154 -9.64 28.34 2.60
N SER A 155 -9.98 28.56 3.87
CA SER A 155 -11.34 28.49 4.37
C SER A 155 -11.93 29.91 4.41
N GLY A 156 -12.94 30.17 3.55
CA GLY A 156 -13.60 31.47 3.52
C GLY A 156 -13.11 32.43 2.44
N LYS A 157 -13.36 33.76 2.63
CA LYS A 157 -12.94 34.80 1.70
C LYS A 157 -11.41 34.93 1.67
N PRO A 158 -10.79 35.37 0.54
CA PRO A 158 -9.33 35.31 0.29
C PRO A 158 -8.43 36.02 1.29
N ARG A 159 -8.96 36.71 2.30
CA ARG A 159 -8.22 37.45 3.30
C ARG A 159 -8.16 36.87 4.69
N THR A 160 -8.77 35.70 4.91
CA THR A 160 -8.81 35.11 6.25
C THR A 160 -8.24 33.71 6.26
N SER A 161 -7.17 33.56 7.02
CA SER A 161 -6.53 32.35 7.55
C SER A 161 -6.53 31.05 6.71
N CYS A 162 -5.34 30.58 6.41
CA CYS A 162 -5.08 29.17 6.04
C CYS A 162 -5.51 28.24 7.18
N SER A 163 -6.49 27.38 6.95
CA SER A 163 -6.68 26.22 7.79
C SER A 163 -5.84 25.06 7.24
N SER A 164 -5.03 24.44 8.06
CA SER A 164 -4.36 23.20 7.74
C SER A 164 -5.05 22.09 8.51
N SER A 165 -5.54 21.07 7.81
CA SER A 165 -6.04 19.85 8.43
C SER A 165 -5.02 18.77 8.20
N THR A 166 -4.48 18.23 9.28
CA THR A 166 -3.58 17.08 9.25
C THR A 166 -4.33 15.86 9.74
N CYS A 167 -4.45 14.85 8.91
CA CYS A 167 -4.98 13.57 9.31
C CYS A 167 -3.82 12.56 9.31
N ILE A 168 -3.56 11.97 10.48
CA ILE A 168 -2.60 10.89 10.63
C ILE A 168 -3.42 9.61 10.79
N SER A 169 -3.30 8.70 9.84
CA SER A 169 -3.86 7.38 10.01
C SER A 169 -2.72 6.38 10.19
N THR A 170 -2.77 5.64 11.27
CA THR A 170 -1.88 4.50 11.52
C THR A 170 -2.71 3.25 11.36
N ILE A 171 -2.37 2.43 10.39
CA ILE A 171 -2.98 1.11 10.25
C ILE A 171 -2.12 0.16 11.07
N ARG A 172 -2.69 -0.32 12.17
CA ARG A 172 -2.18 -1.50 12.87
C ARG A 172 -3.00 -2.71 12.41
N ARG A 173 -2.34 -3.80 12.21
CA ARG A 173 -3.01 -5.10 12.04
C ARG A 173 -3.33 -5.69 13.38
#